data_cd9a202f44a4a64706e2437cb86ec99d
#
_entry.id   cd9a202f44a4a64706e2437cb86ec99d
#
_cell.length_a   1.000
_cell.length_b   1.000
_cell.length_c   1.000
_cell.angle_alpha   90.00
_cell.angle_beta   90.00
_cell.angle_gamma   90.00
#
_symmetry.space_group_name_H-M   'P 1'
#
loop_
_entity.id
_entity.type
_entity.pdbx_description
1 polymer ?
#
loop_
_entity_poly.entity_id
_entity_poly.type
_entity_poly.pdbx_seq_one_letter_code
_entity_poly.pdbx_strand_id
1 'polypeptide(L)'
;MLPYADLTPPERELWDAFPEGRPVDLRTGTSGPDTPDAGARQSPGHPIRAAVVTALLLGANQEERPGAVAALRLAGARITGRLDLSGAEIPHMLSLEDCGLDEGIGLSGATTRTIRITGSRIPGIDAELARIEGDLDLRRSVVEGGPLILVNARVTGNLLLTDAGVSGPGEWAVLAGGLGVEGGFFGDRLTTRGGLRLPGARLSSGLFLRGTRLENPGGVALAAGGVAAPAVDCSRGFTARGAVRLRNARVENLLTFEGAHLDGNGTALDCAAMQVGEFDLRPAVPPSGTVDLRFVQAAWYRDSERSRPEEVLLDGFTYGSIRFEETTPESGGCAGGDGTPAGDEVARRLAWIRRNPGYAPQPYEQLAAWYRRIGHDGDARRVLLAKQRHHHRTLHPAGRMWGLLLDATVGYGYRPWLAGVWLLTLALLGTLVFGAGSPSPVKPGEGAPFQPLVYSLDLLIPIGGLGQRSGWYWTDGACRWLAYALTAAGWVLSTTVVAGVTRTLHRN
;
A
#
# COMPACT_ATOMS: atom_id res chain seq x y z
N MET A 1 22.83 42.42 -28.05
CA MET A 1 23.85 42.34 -26.98
C MET A 1 23.57 43.46 -25.99
N LEU A 2 23.55 43.20 -24.70
CA LEU A 2 23.47 44.20 -23.66
C LEU A 2 24.85 44.86 -23.54
N PRO A 3 25.00 46.18 -23.79
CA PRO A 3 26.29 46.86 -23.64
C PRO A 3 26.69 46.86 -22.16
N TYR A 4 27.96 46.60 -21.85
CA TYR A 4 28.47 46.63 -20.47
C TYR A 4 28.22 47.98 -19.77
N ALA A 5 28.20 49.09 -20.55
CA ALA A 5 27.92 50.43 -20.04
C ALA A 5 26.51 50.57 -19.46
N ASP A 6 25.54 49.80 -19.96
CA ASP A 6 24.12 49.86 -19.53
C ASP A 6 23.82 48.95 -18.30
N LEU A 7 24.85 48.24 -17.77
CA LEU A 7 24.71 47.41 -16.58
C LEU A 7 24.71 48.29 -15.32
N THR A 8 23.82 47.93 -14.39
CA THR A 8 23.82 48.49 -13.03
C THR A 8 25.06 48.03 -12.25
N PRO A 9 25.46 48.70 -11.15
CA PRO A 9 26.61 48.24 -10.38
C PRO A 9 26.57 46.80 -9.94
N PRO A 10 25.44 46.24 -9.40
CA PRO A 10 25.34 44.83 -9.08
C PRO A 10 25.42 43.91 -10.31
N GLU A 11 24.86 44.34 -11.45
CA GLU A 11 24.96 43.58 -12.70
C GLU A 11 26.38 43.54 -13.26
N ARG A 12 27.16 44.58 -13.12
CA ARG A 12 28.59 44.63 -13.48
C ARG A 12 29.38 43.67 -12.58
N GLU A 13 29.15 43.71 -11.28
CA GLU A 13 29.80 42.75 -10.35
C GLU A 13 29.52 41.30 -10.72
N LEU A 14 28.26 40.95 -11.06
CA LEU A 14 27.89 39.63 -11.54
C LEU A 14 28.57 39.26 -12.87
N TRP A 15 28.63 40.26 -13.80
CA TRP A 15 29.26 40.06 -15.10
C TRP A 15 30.76 39.78 -15.00
N ASP A 16 31.46 40.50 -14.12
CA ASP A 16 32.90 40.36 -13.91
C ASP A 16 33.24 39.10 -13.10
N ALA A 17 32.34 38.66 -12.22
CA ALA A 17 32.49 37.43 -11.40
C ALA A 17 32.24 36.16 -12.19
N PHE A 18 31.41 36.18 -13.25
CA PHE A 18 30.93 35.03 -13.98
C PHE A 18 32.05 34.14 -14.57
N PRO A 19 33.08 34.69 -15.28
CA PRO A 19 34.14 33.88 -15.87
C PRO A 19 34.97 33.09 -14.84
N GLU A 20 35.06 33.61 -13.61
CA GLU A 20 35.75 32.94 -12.49
C GLU A 20 34.83 32.00 -11.70
N GLY A 21 33.53 32.02 -11.93
CA GLY A 21 32.53 31.38 -11.12
C GLY A 21 32.51 31.85 -9.68
N ARG A 22 32.95 33.10 -9.45
CA ARG A 22 32.98 33.72 -8.14
C ARG A 22 31.56 34.05 -7.65
N PRO A 23 31.19 33.71 -6.41
CA PRO A 23 29.87 34.05 -5.89
C PRO A 23 29.72 35.57 -5.67
N VAL A 24 28.57 36.12 -6.06
CA VAL A 24 28.16 37.49 -5.78
C VAL A 24 27.06 37.45 -4.73
N ASP A 25 27.32 38.06 -3.57
CA ASP A 25 26.39 38.10 -2.44
C ASP A 25 25.87 39.51 -2.23
N LEU A 26 24.61 39.70 -2.55
CA LEU A 26 23.92 40.98 -2.45
C LEU A 26 23.02 41.09 -1.20
N ARG A 27 23.17 40.16 -0.24
CA ARG A 27 22.42 40.21 1.02
C ARG A 27 22.88 41.39 1.85
N THR A 28 22.01 42.36 2.13
CA THR A 28 22.29 43.50 2.99
C THR A 28 22.17 43.11 4.47
N GLY A 29 23.33 43.00 5.17
CA GLY A 29 23.43 43.08 6.63
C GLY A 29 23.04 41.86 7.44
N THR A 30 24.00 41.41 8.25
CA THR A 30 23.92 40.61 9.50
C THR A 30 22.69 39.69 9.69
N SER A 31 22.74 38.55 9.10
CA SER A 31 21.92 37.40 9.57
C SER A 31 22.84 36.40 10.22
N GLY A 32 22.85 36.36 11.56
CA GLY A 32 23.43 35.24 12.30
C GLY A 32 22.69 33.95 11.99
N PRO A 33 23.33 32.76 12.17
CA PRO A 33 22.77 31.46 11.75
C PRO A 33 21.56 30.95 12.56
N ASP A 34 21.00 31.70 13.51
CA ASP A 34 20.04 31.22 14.50
C ASP A 34 18.75 32.07 14.61
N THR A 35 17.98 32.20 13.54
CA THR A 35 16.59 32.65 13.70
C THR A 35 15.64 31.84 12.82
N PRO A 36 14.72 31.04 13.41
CA PRO A 36 13.76 30.22 12.68
C PRO A 36 12.50 31.01 12.31
N ASP A 37 12.62 32.11 11.58
CA ASP A 37 11.45 32.84 11.08
C ASP A 37 11.55 33.03 9.56
N ALA A 38 11.26 31.94 8.84
CA ALA A 38 11.30 31.83 7.38
C ALA A 38 10.14 32.58 6.67
N GLY A 39 9.30 33.31 7.41
CA GLY A 39 8.05 33.89 6.89
C GLY A 39 8.10 35.41 6.56
N ALA A 40 9.11 36.17 6.97
CA ALA A 40 9.00 37.63 7.01
C ALA A 40 10.21 38.42 6.53
N ARG A 41 11.02 37.90 5.60
CA ARG A 41 12.13 38.75 5.06
C ARG A 41 12.00 38.98 3.55
N GLN A 42 11.08 39.85 3.19
CA GLN A 42 11.15 40.61 1.94
C GLN A 42 12.09 41.81 2.17
N SER A 43 13.39 41.58 2.19
CA SER A 43 14.29 42.70 1.86
C SER A 43 14.14 42.91 0.35
N PRO A 44 13.92 44.18 -0.13
CA PRO A 44 14.01 44.45 -1.55
C PRO A 44 15.47 44.19 -1.97
N GLY A 45 15.74 42.98 -2.45
CA GLY A 45 17.04 42.58 -2.96
C GLY A 45 17.45 43.55 -4.08
N HIS A 46 18.75 43.73 -4.28
CA HIS A 46 19.24 44.50 -5.41
C HIS A 46 18.66 43.94 -6.73
N PRO A 47 18.01 44.78 -7.56
CA PRO A 47 17.42 44.32 -8.80
C PRO A 47 18.49 43.92 -9.80
N ILE A 48 18.37 42.71 -10.33
CA ILE A 48 19.16 42.19 -11.44
C ILE A 48 18.18 41.82 -12.56
N ARG A 49 18.39 42.31 -13.75
CA ARG A 49 17.54 41.97 -14.90
C ARG A 49 17.75 40.53 -15.32
N ALA A 50 16.68 39.78 -15.51
CA ALA A 50 16.74 38.41 -16.04
C ALA A 50 17.49 38.36 -17.38
N ALA A 51 17.39 39.41 -18.22
CA ALA A 51 18.12 39.52 -19.47
C ALA A 51 19.65 39.46 -19.30
N VAL A 52 20.20 39.97 -18.18
CA VAL A 52 21.64 39.91 -17.87
C VAL A 52 22.03 38.47 -17.49
N VAL A 53 21.20 37.83 -16.65
CA VAL A 53 21.37 36.40 -16.25
C VAL A 53 21.35 35.50 -17.49
N THR A 54 20.34 35.70 -18.36
CA THR A 54 20.21 34.94 -19.62
C THR A 54 21.42 35.19 -20.53
N ALA A 55 21.84 36.43 -20.73
CA ALA A 55 22.99 36.76 -21.58
C ALA A 55 24.28 36.07 -21.09
N LEU A 56 24.56 36.08 -19.78
CA LEU A 56 25.73 35.41 -19.21
C LEU A 56 25.67 33.91 -19.43
N LEU A 57 24.53 33.27 -19.14
CA LEU A 57 24.35 31.82 -19.29
C LEU A 57 24.45 31.35 -20.76
N LEU A 58 24.08 32.23 -21.71
CA LEU A 58 24.20 31.98 -23.16
C LEU A 58 25.55 32.45 -23.76
N GLY A 59 26.52 32.78 -22.91
CA GLY A 59 27.90 33.04 -23.33
C GLY A 59 28.20 34.48 -23.75
N ALA A 60 27.47 35.47 -23.25
CA ALA A 60 27.77 36.89 -23.56
C ALA A 60 29.11 37.35 -22.97
N ASN A 61 29.62 36.68 -21.92
CA ASN A 61 30.95 36.92 -21.37
C ASN A 61 31.72 35.60 -21.34
N GLN A 62 32.48 35.34 -22.42
CA GLN A 62 33.26 34.11 -22.61
C GLN A 62 34.77 34.34 -22.36
N GLU A 63 35.16 35.30 -21.53
CA GLU A 63 36.56 35.44 -21.16
C GLU A 63 37.02 34.18 -20.45
N GLU A 64 37.81 33.34 -21.16
CA GLU A 64 38.45 32.17 -20.56
C GLU A 64 39.53 32.64 -19.59
N ARG A 65 39.38 32.30 -18.31
CA ARG A 65 40.42 32.53 -17.29
C ARG A 65 41.04 31.18 -16.93
N PRO A 66 42.34 30.96 -17.22
CA PRO A 66 43.00 29.72 -16.93
C PRO A 66 42.87 29.33 -15.46
N GLY A 67 42.37 28.10 -15.22
CA GLY A 67 42.15 27.56 -13.86
C GLY A 67 40.81 27.91 -13.21
N ALA A 68 39.94 28.68 -13.90
CA ALA A 68 38.58 28.99 -13.43
C ALA A 68 37.53 28.27 -14.27
N VAL A 69 36.34 28.02 -13.69
CA VAL A 69 35.17 27.46 -14.37
C VAL A 69 34.07 28.49 -14.29
N ALA A 70 33.64 29.00 -15.45
CA ALA A 70 32.57 29.96 -15.51
C ALA A 70 31.25 29.41 -14.93
N ALA A 71 30.67 30.13 -14.01
CA ALA A 71 29.41 29.78 -13.36
C ALA A 71 28.68 31.00 -12.87
N LEU A 72 27.34 31.00 -12.93
CA LEU A 72 26.53 32.05 -12.36
C LEU A 72 26.18 31.67 -10.91
N ARG A 73 26.71 32.43 -9.94
CA ARG A 73 26.46 32.25 -8.53
C ARG A 73 26.02 33.60 -7.91
N LEU A 74 24.75 33.66 -7.54
CA LEU A 74 24.12 34.89 -7.06
C LEU A 74 23.32 34.64 -5.80
N ALA A 75 23.48 35.46 -4.79
CA ALA A 75 22.73 35.39 -3.54
C ALA A 75 22.06 36.71 -3.20
N GLY A 76 20.85 36.69 -2.64
CA GLY A 76 20.12 37.82 -2.10
C GLY A 76 19.63 38.83 -3.14
N ALA A 77 19.48 38.43 -4.39
CA ALA A 77 19.05 39.34 -5.47
C ALA A 77 17.52 39.23 -5.71
N ARG A 78 16.98 40.32 -6.28
CA ARG A 78 15.67 40.34 -6.92
C ARG A 78 15.84 40.27 -8.43
N ILE A 79 15.45 39.17 -9.06
CA ILE A 79 15.53 39.00 -10.50
C ILE A 79 14.25 39.54 -11.14
N THR A 80 14.41 40.63 -11.93
CA THR A 80 13.30 41.33 -12.57
C THR A 80 13.12 40.88 -14.02
N GLY A 81 11.87 40.60 -14.39
CA GLY A 81 11.51 40.07 -15.68
C GLY A 81 11.65 38.54 -15.74
N ARG A 82 11.21 37.95 -16.86
CA ARG A 82 11.18 36.49 -17.07
C ARG A 82 12.57 35.97 -17.40
N LEU A 83 13.00 34.94 -16.65
CA LEU A 83 14.21 34.19 -16.97
C LEU A 83 13.85 33.08 -17.97
N ASP A 84 13.96 33.40 -19.26
CA ASP A 84 13.62 32.46 -20.33
C ASP A 84 14.89 31.87 -20.96
N LEU A 85 15.06 30.58 -20.78
CA LEU A 85 16.17 29.77 -21.29
C LEU A 85 15.64 28.58 -22.12
N SER A 86 14.40 28.68 -22.61
CA SER A 86 13.74 27.62 -23.36
C SER A 86 14.51 27.28 -24.63
N GLY A 87 14.74 25.98 -24.89
CA GLY A 87 15.48 25.46 -26.04
C GLY A 87 16.99 25.79 -26.04
N ALA A 88 17.52 26.39 -24.98
CA ALA A 88 18.93 26.79 -24.93
C ALA A 88 19.84 25.65 -24.50
N GLU A 89 21.10 25.71 -24.96
CA GLU A 89 22.20 24.91 -24.43
C GLU A 89 23.02 25.76 -23.45
N ILE A 90 23.05 25.38 -22.17
CA ILE A 90 23.66 26.14 -21.10
C ILE A 90 24.81 25.30 -20.50
N PRO A 91 26.07 25.58 -20.90
CA PRO A 91 27.21 24.81 -20.41
C PRO A 91 27.63 25.20 -18.98
N HIS A 92 27.00 26.18 -18.41
CA HIS A 92 27.37 26.74 -17.12
C HIS A 92 26.39 26.34 -16.01
N MET A 93 26.90 26.27 -14.78
CA MET A 93 26.07 26.07 -13.59
C MET A 93 25.30 27.38 -13.30
N LEU A 94 24.03 27.25 -12.95
CA LEU A 94 23.19 28.31 -12.38
C LEU A 94 22.98 28.04 -10.87
N SER A 95 23.39 29.00 -10.04
CA SER A 95 23.15 28.98 -8.60
C SER A 95 22.52 30.27 -8.13
N LEU A 96 21.28 30.21 -7.66
CA LEU A 96 20.54 31.32 -7.04
C LEU A 96 20.27 30.92 -5.58
N GLU A 97 20.70 31.73 -4.63
CA GLU A 97 20.50 31.51 -3.21
C GLU A 97 19.76 32.69 -2.57
N ASP A 98 18.68 32.40 -1.83
CA ASP A 98 17.85 33.40 -1.16
C ASP A 98 17.42 34.53 -2.11
N CYS A 99 17.12 34.19 -3.35
CA CYS A 99 16.69 35.16 -4.40
C CYS A 99 15.17 35.22 -4.54
N GLY A 100 14.66 36.36 -4.96
CA GLY A 100 13.27 36.53 -5.37
C GLY A 100 13.17 36.74 -6.87
N LEU A 101 12.32 35.99 -7.55
CA LEU A 101 12.02 36.18 -8.96
C LEU A 101 10.65 36.85 -9.11
N ASP A 102 10.56 37.88 -9.97
CA ASP A 102 9.29 38.54 -10.26
C ASP A 102 8.41 37.70 -11.21
N GLU A 103 9.03 36.94 -12.10
CA GLU A 103 8.36 36.07 -13.08
C GLU A 103 8.95 34.67 -13.04
N GLY A 104 8.25 33.71 -13.69
CA GLY A 104 8.66 32.33 -13.72
C GLY A 104 9.92 32.07 -14.55
N ILE A 105 10.48 30.87 -14.39
CA ILE A 105 11.64 30.38 -15.13
C ILE A 105 11.17 29.47 -16.26
N GLY A 106 11.59 29.76 -17.50
CA GLY A 106 11.42 28.92 -18.67
C GLY A 106 12.70 28.13 -18.97
N LEU A 107 12.58 26.80 -18.94
CA LEU A 107 13.64 25.84 -19.27
C LEU A 107 13.14 24.77 -20.25
N SER A 108 11.96 24.98 -20.87
CA SER A 108 11.33 24.00 -21.73
C SER A 108 12.26 23.61 -22.89
N GLY A 109 12.58 22.31 -23.02
CA GLY A 109 13.50 21.79 -24.01
C GLY A 109 14.98 22.20 -23.86
N ALA A 110 15.35 22.89 -22.78
CA ALA A 110 16.73 23.32 -22.53
C ALA A 110 17.63 22.12 -22.15
N THR A 111 18.93 22.25 -22.49
CA THR A 111 19.99 21.38 -21.97
C THR A 111 20.88 22.21 -21.05
N THR A 112 21.00 21.79 -19.79
CA THR A 112 21.69 22.58 -18.76
C THR A 112 22.62 21.70 -17.94
N ARG A 113 23.57 22.33 -17.24
CA ARG A 113 24.31 21.71 -16.13
C ARG A 113 23.46 21.75 -14.85
N THR A 114 24.10 21.62 -13.71
CA THR A 114 23.43 21.74 -12.40
C THR A 114 22.68 23.07 -12.27
N ILE A 115 21.41 22.98 -11.90
CA ILE A 115 20.58 24.13 -11.52
C ILE A 115 20.34 24.03 -10.01
N ARG A 116 20.79 25.06 -9.29
CA ARG A 116 20.57 25.20 -7.87
C ARG A 116 19.83 26.51 -7.60
N ILE A 117 18.62 26.40 -7.07
CA ILE A 117 17.82 27.56 -6.67
C ILE A 117 17.32 27.24 -5.27
N THR A 118 18.03 27.72 -4.25
CA THR A 118 17.77 27.35 -2.85
C THR A 118 17.30 28.55 -2.04
N GLY A 119 16.37 28.32 -1.10
CA GLY A 119 15.84 29.40 -0.24
C GLY A 119 15.11 30.52 -1.00
N SER A 120 14.80 30.30 -2.26
CA SER A 120 14.35 31.35 -3.20
C SER A 120 12.84 31.31 -3.41
N ARG A 121 12.25 32.42 -3.81
CA ARG A 121 10.83 32.55 -4.19
C ARG A 121 10.70 32.63 -5.70
N ILE A 122 9.92 31.75 -6.29
CA ILE A 122 9.80 31.59 -7.74
C ILE A 122 8.30 31.49 -8.09
N PRO A 123 7.78 32.34 -9.02
CA PRO A 123 6.37 32.25 -9.43
C PRO A 123 5.97 30.95 -10.12
N GLY A 124 6.93 30.25 -10.74
CA GLY A 124 6.71 28.98 -11.42
C GLY A 124 7.94 28.53 -12.18
N ILE A 125 8.05 27.26 -12.47
CA ILE A 125 9.16 26.69 -13.27
C ILE A 125 8.57 25.81 -14.35
N ASP A 126 8.91 26.10 -15.60
CA ASP A 126 8.58 25.26 -16.74
C ASP A 126 9.87 24.64 -17.29
N ALA A 127 10.08 23.37 -16.98
CA ALA A 127 11.19 22.56 -17.47
C ALA A 127 10.68 21.30 -18.22
N GLU A 128 9.58 21.45 -18.96
CA GLU A 128 9.10 20.39 -19.83
C GLU A 128 10.19 19.99 -20.85
N LEU A 129 10.43 18.67 -21.01
CA LEU A 129 11.45 18.12 -21.90
C LEU A 129 12.90 18.59 -21.63
N ALA A 130 13.15 19.28 -20.52
CA ALA A 130 14.49 19.75 -20.17
C ALA A 130 15.45 18.58 -19.91
N ARG A 131 16.73 18.77 -20.21
CA ARG A 131 17.84 17.88 -19.88
C ARG A 131 18.79 18.60 -18.93
N ILE A 132 18.85 18.12 -17.69
CA ILE A 132 19.69 18.70 -16.65
C ILE A 132 20.82 17.72 -16.37
N GLU A 133 22.03 18.03 -16.84
CA GLU A 133 23.24 17.26 -16.63
C GLU A 133 23.86 17.54 -15.26
N GLY A 134 23.20 17.04 -14.20
CA GLY A 134 23.53 17.27 -12.81
C GLY A 134 22.28 17.33 -11.97
N ASP A 135 22.34 18.00 -10.82
CA ASP A 135 21.21 18.14 -9.90
C ASP A 135 20.26 19.28 -10.29
N LEU A 136 18.97 19.05 -10.06
CA LEU A 136 17.98 20.11 -9.92
C LEU A 136 17.69 20.31 -8.43
N ASP A 137 18.26 21.36 -7.86
CA ASP A 137 18.20 21.63 -6.42
C ASP A 137 17.30 22.84 -6.13
N LEU A 138 16.13 22.58 -5.58
CA LEU A 138 15.12 23.56 -5.17
C LEU A 138 14.86 23.54 -3.66
N ARG A 139 15.82 23.08 -2.87
CA ARG A 139 15.64 22.95 -1.41
C ARG A 139 15.32 24.31 -0.77
N ARG A 140 14.39 24.27 0.20
CA ARG A 140 13.93 25.44 0.97
C ARG A 140 13.33 26.57 0.11
N SER A 141 13.09 26.30 -1.18
CA SER A 141 12.48 27.28 -2.08
C SER A 141 10.96 27.20 -2.06
N VAL A 142 10.33 28.32 -2.36
CA VAL A 142 8.88 28.43 -2.48
C VAL A 142 8.53 28.73 -3.93
N VAL A 143 7.81 27.81 -4.56
CA VAL A 143 7.22 27.97 -5.90
C VAL A 143 5.76 28.33 -5.71
N GLU A 144 5.36 29.58 -6.01
CA GLU A 144 4.03 30.10 -5.71
C GLU A 144 3.50 31.02 -6.83
N GLY A 145 2.35 30.66 -7.40
CA GLY A 145 1.71 31.37 -8.51
C GLY A 145 1.58 30.51 -9.78
N GLY A 146 2.42 29.51 -9.94
CA GLY A 146 2.39 28.53 -11.02
C GLY A 146 2.93 27.18 -10.57
N PRO A 147 2.71 26.12 -11.34
CA PRO A 147 3.20 24.79 -11.01
C PRO A 147 4.71 24.64 -11.26
N LEU A 148 5.30 23.60 -10.66
CA LEU A 148 6.58 23.06 -11.08
C LEU A 148 6.33 22.01 -12.18
N ILE A 149 6.71 22.34 -13.42
CA ILE A 149 6.52 21.46 -14.59
C ILE A 149 7.85 20.79 -14.94
N LEU A 150 7.86 19.45 -14.90
CA LEU A 150 9.00 18.57 -15.20
C LEU A 150 8.57 17.44 -16.14
N VAL A 151 7.55 17.65 -16.96
CA VAL A 151 6.98 16.61 -17.83
C VAL A 151 8.04 16.16 -18.83
N ASN A 152 8.33 14.84 -18.85
CA ASN A 152 9.36 14.22 -19.68
C ASN A 152 10.78 14.81 -19.52
N ALA A 153 11.03 15.56 -18.44
CA ALA A 153 12.36 16.05 -18.13
C ALA A 153 13.31 14.89 -17.77
N ARG A 154 14.61 15.12 -17.95
CA ARG A 154 15.67 14.18 -17.57
C ARG A 154 16.69 14.88 -16.68
N VAL A 155 16.96 14.30 -15.52
CA VAL A 155 17.94 14.79 -14.54
C VAL A 155 18.95 13.67 -14.31
N THR A 156 20.23 13.89 -14.66
CA THR A 156 21.27 12.87 -14.47
C THR A 156 21.77 12.80 -13.02
N GLY A 157 21.59 13.87 -12.26
CA GLY A 157 21.81 13.92 -10.82
C GLY A 157 20.51 13.66 -10.04
N ASN A 158 20.33 14.41 -8.96
CA ASN A 158 19.19 14.32 -8.06
C ASN A 158 18.17 15.43 -8.32
N LEU A 159 16.91 15.15 -8.04
CA LEU A 159 15.88 16.16 -7.88
C LEU A 159 15.66 16.39 -6.37
N LEU A 160 16.04 17.58 -5.89
CA LEU A 160 16.07 17.93 -4.48
C LEU A 160 15.00 18.97 -4.16
N LEU A 161 13.94 18.57 -3.46
CA LEU A 161 12.81 19.42 -3.03
C LEU A 161 12.66 19.41 -1.50
N THR A 162 13.70 19.03 -0.76
CA THR A 162 13.64 18.97 0.71
C THR A 162 13.30 20.35 1.28
N ASP A 163 12.32 20.41 2.18
CA ASP A 163 11.81 21.64 2.80
C ASP A 163 11.25 22.67 1.80
N ALA A 164 10.97 22.26 0.58
CA ALA A 164 10.38 23.15 -0.41
C ALA A 164 8.85 23.29 -0.21
N GLY A 165 8.32 24.45 -0.66
CA GLY A 165 6.89 24.69 -0.77
C GLY A 165 6.49 24.85 -2.24
N VAL A 166 5.49 24.11 -2.71
CA VAL A 166 4.99 24.26 -4.09
C VAL A 166 3.48 24.45 -4.08
N SER A 167 3.01 25.56 -4.63
CA SER A 167 1.59 25.85 -4.74
C SER A 167 1.26 26.38 -6.13
N GLY A 168 0.34 25.71 -6.81
CA GLY A 168 -0.17 26.11 -8.11
C GLY A 168 -1.64 26.52 -8.06
N PRO A 169 -2.14 27.26 -9.03
CA PRO A 169 -3.55 27.69 -9.11
C PRO A 169 -4.49 26.53 -9.52
N GLY A 170 -3.95 25.38 -9.93
CA GLY A 170 -4.71 24.25 -10.45
C GLY A 170 -4.72 23.05 -9.51
N GLU A 171 -5.24 21.93 -10.02
CA GLU A 171 -5.28 20.65 -9.30
C GLU A 171 -3.87 20.13 -8.92
N TRP A 172 -2.85 20.47 -9.72
CA TRP A 172 -1.51 19.93 -9.60
C TRP A 172 -0.49 21.02 -9.26
N ALA A 173 0.21 20.85 -8.15
CA ALA A 173 1.34 21.69 -7.78
C ALA A 173 2.62 21.27 -8.54
N VAL A 174 2.83 19.98 -8.73
CA VAL A 174 3.96 19.42 -9.47
C VAL A 174 3.47 18.52 -10.58
N LEU A 175 3.92 18.78 -11.80
CA LEU A 175 3.64 18.00 -13.01
C LEU A 175 4.94 17.38 -13.52
N ALA A 176 5.13 16.07 -13.30
CA ALA A 176 6.36 15.36 -13.61
C ALA A 176 6.08 13.99 -14.27
N GLY A 177 5.06 13.92 -15.15
CA GLY A 177 4.76 12.71 -15.92
C GLY A 177 5.93 12.34 -16.83
N GLY A 178 6.33 11.07 -16.85
CA GLY A 178 7.46 10.58 -17.67
C GLY A 178 8.84 11.09 -17.22
N LEU A 179 8.95 11.75 -16.08
CA LEU A 179 10.22 12.23 -15.51
C LEU A 179 11.24 11.09 -15.38
N GLY A 180 12.48 11.31 -15.83
CA GLY A 180 13.63 10.44 -15.60
C GLY A 180 14.63 11.10 -14.66
N VAL A 181 14.96 10.43 -13.53
CA VAL A 181 16.02 10.87 -12.62
C VAL A 181 16.97 9.72 -12.41
N GLU A 182 18.23 9.88 -12.83
CA GLU A 182 19.27 8.84 -12.66
C GLU A 182 19.73 8.77 -11.19
N GLY A 183 19.63 9.86 -10.44
CA GLY A 183 19.69 9.89 -8.99
C GLY A 183 18.34 9.57 -8.34
N GLY A 184 18.04 10.25 -7.22
CA GLY A 184 16.80 10.14 -6.47
C GLY A 184 15.93 11.39 -6.52
N PHE A 185 14.64 11.21 -6.25
CA PHE A 185 13.72 12.30 -5.95
C PHE A 185 13.63 12.45 -4.41
N PHE A 186 14.18 13.53 -3.88
CA PHE A 186 14.21 13.84 -2.46
C PHE A 186 13.26 14.99 -2.14
N GLY A 187 12.06 14.65 -1.67
CA GLY A 187 11.02 15.60 -1.27
C GLY A 187 10.72 15.55 0.23
N ASP A 188 11.73 15.28 1.07
CA ASP A 188 11.54 15.22 2.51
C ASP A 188 10.98 16.55 3.03
N ARG A 189 9.90 16.52 3.80
CA ARG A 189 9.18 17.70 4.32
C ARG A 189 8.71 18.69 3.25
N LEU A 190 8.60 18.24 2.00
CA LEU A 190 7.96 19.01 0.93
C LEU A 190 6.51 19.33 1.32
N THR A 191 6.07 20.53 1.08
CA THR A 191 4.66 20.93 1.26
C THR A 191 4.07 21.33 -0.08
N THR A 192 2.95 20.72 -0.48
CA THR A 192 2.25 21.11 -1.70
C THR A 192 0.84 21.58 -1.41
N ARG A 193 0.38 22.60 -2.11
CA ARG A 193 -1.04 22.93 -2.30
C ARG A 193 -1.40 22.61 -3.73
N GLY A 194 -2.11 21.49 -3.91
CA GLY A 194 -2.30 20.76 -5.16
C GLY A 194 -1.54 19.43 -5.13
N GLY A 195 -1.87 18.55 -6.07
CA GLY A 195 -1.31 17.21 -6.14
C GLY A 195 0.12 17.16 -6.70
N LEU A 196 0.83 16.08 -6.36
CA LEU A 196 2.10 15.68 -6.96
C LEU A 196 1.82 14.59 -8.02
N ARG A 197 2.14 14.87 -9.29
CA ARG A 197 1.82 14.00 -10.43
C ARG A 197 3.07 13.47 -11.10
N LEU A 198 3.33 12.15 -10.97
CA LEU A 198 4.54 11.44 -11.43
C LEU A 198 4.23 10.18 -12.28
N PRO A 199 3.17 10.14 -13.13
CA PRO A 199 2.85 8.92 -13.84
C PRO A 199 4.00 8.51 -14.76
N GLY A 200 4.39 7.23 -14.70
CA GLY A 200 5.44 6.65 -15.54
C GLY A 200 6.84 7.20 -15.26
N ALA A 201 7.07 7.90 -14.15
CA ALA A 201 8.40 8.38 -13.78
C ALA A 201 9.36 7.21 -13.49
N ARG A 202 10.65 7.42 -13.80
CA ARG A 202 11.74 6.46 -13.53
C ARG A 202 12.76 7.12 -12.63
N LEU A 203 12.96 6.56 -11.42
CA LEU A 203 13.78 7.13 -10.36
C LEU A 203 14.79 6.09 -9.91
N SER A 204 16.05 6.20 -10.35
CA SER A 204 17.02 5.10 -10.16
C SER A 204 17.47 4.90 -8.72
N SER A 205 17.40 5.93 -7.85
CA SER A 205 17.69 5.78 -6.42
C SER A 205 16.44 5.72 -5.54
N GLY A 206 15.27 6.16 -6.04
CA GLY A 206 14.01 6.10 -5.31
C GLY A 206 13.25 7.41 -5.20
N LEU A 207 12.07 7.34 -4.57
CA LEU A 207 11.19 8.44 -4.25
C LEU A 207 11.11 8.58 -2.72
N PHE A 208 11.62 9.66 -2.17
CA PHE A 208 11.68 9.91 -0.73
C PHE A 208 10.79 11.10 -0.37
N LEU A 209 9.69 10.84 0.31
CA LEU A 209 8.66 11.81 0.71
C LEU A 209 8.43 11.80 2.23
N ARG A 210 9.49 11.62 3.01
CA ARG A 210 9.41 11.53 4.48
C ARG A 210 8.95 12.85 5.09
N GLY A 211 7.88 12.80 5.89
CA GLY A 211 7.29 13.99 6.52
C GLY A 211 6.67 15.00 5.54
N THR A 212 6.51 14.61 4.28
CA THR A 212 5.90 15.45 3.22
C THR A 212 4.41 15.65 3.48
N ARG A 213 3.90 16.83 3.13
CA ARG A 213 2.47 17.18 3.21
C ARG A 213 1.93 17.51 1.83
N LEU A 214 1.03 16.67 1.33
CA LEU A 214 0.35 16.84 0.04
C LEU A 214 -1.11 17.21 0.30
N GLU A 215 -1.48 18.45 -0.06
CA GLU A 215 -2.83 18.97 0.17
C GLU A 215 -3.58 19.13 -1.15
N ASN A 216 -4.44 18.15 -1.47
CA ASN A 216 -5.40 18.21 -2.58
C ASN A 216 -6.74 17.55 -2.16
N PRO A 217 -7.45 18.16 -1.21
CA PRO A 217 -8.67 17.58 -0.65
C PRO A 217 -9.73 17.38 -1.74
N GLY A 218 -10.29 16.18 -1.79
CA GLY A 218 -11.26 15.77 -2.82
C GLY A 218 -10.68 15.38 -4.16
N GLY A 219 -9.37 15.58 -4.38
CA GLY A 219 -8.63 15.18 -5.57
C GLY A 219 -7.62 14.06 -5.31
N VAL A 220 -6.56 14.05 -6.12
CA VAL A 220 -5.45 13.11 -6.01
C VAL A 220 -4.24 13.83 -5.43
N ALA A 221 -3.84 13.49 -4.20
CA ALA A 221 -2.68 14.09 -3.55
C ALA A 221 -1.36 13.58 -4.16
N LEU A 222 -1.27 12.27 -4.46
CA LEU A 222 -0.12 11.67 -5.15
C LEU A 222 -0.59 10.79 -6.29
N ALA A 223 -0.22 11.12 -7.52
CA ALA A 223 -0.46 10.31 -8.70
C ALA A 223 0.88 9.79 -9.24
N ALA A 224 1.26 8.56 -8.84
CA ALA A 224 2.50 7.91 -9.25
C ALA A 224 2.23 6.56 -9.93
N GLY A 225 1.17 6.49 -10.73
CA GLY A 225 0.83 5.29 -11.50
C GLY A 225 1.93 4.91 -12.48
N GLY A 226 2.32 3.64 -12.52
CA GLY A 226 3.39 3.15 -13.39
C GLY A 226 4.79 3.67 -13.04
N VAL A 227 5.00 4.29 -11.89
CA VAL A 227 6.34 4.67 -11.42
C VAL A 227 7.22 3.45 -11.27
N ALA A 228 8.50 3.59 -11.65
CA ALA A 228 9.54 2.58 -11.44
C ALA A 228 10.63 3.17 -10.55
N ALA A 229 10.86 2.53 -9.40
CA ALA A 229 11.84 2.99 -8.41
C ALA A 229 12.30 1.83 -7.52
N PRO A 230 13.56 1.83 -7.04
CA PRO A 230 14.00 0.86 -6.03
C PRO A 230 13.25 0.99 -4.72
N ALA A 231 12.96 2.21 -4.29
CA ALA A 231 12.23 2.47 -3.05
C ALA A 231 11.25 3.64 -3.21
N VAL A 232 10.13 3.55 -2.47
CA VAL A 232 9.18 4.64 -2.29
C VAL A 232 8.94 4.80 -0.78
N ASP A 233 9.42 5.90 -0.22
CA ASP A 233 9.39 6.14 1.22
C ASP A 233 8.43 7.29 1.56
N CYS A 234 7.24 6.93 2.02
CA CYS A 234 6.19 7.82 2.50
C CYS A 234 6.03 7.69 4.03
N SER A 235 7.14 7.73 4.77
CA SER A 235 7.18 7.54 6.22
C SER A 235 7.30 8.86 7.02
N ARG A 236 7.53 8.72 8.32
CA ARG A 236 7.88 9.81 9.25
C ARG A 236 6.90 10.98 9.24
N GLY A 237 5.59 10.68 9.26
CA GLY A 237 4.55 11.70 9.28
C GLY A 237 4.19 12.23 7.90
N PHE A 238 4.47 11.47 6.83
CA PHE A 238 3.89 11.75 5.52
C PHE A 238 2.39 11.95 5.64
N THR A 239 1.86 13.01 5.06
CA THR A 239 0.44 13.34 5.12
C THR A 239 -0.10 13.59 3.72
N ALA A 240 -1.10 12.84 3.31
CA ALA A 240 -1.82 13.04 2.08
C ALA A 240 -3.29 13.36 2.37
N ARG A 241 -3.72 14.56 2.05
CA ARG A 241 -5.13 14.94 1.98
C ARG A 241 -5.57 14.85 0.53
N GLY A 242 -6.21 13.75 0.18
CA GLY A 242 -6.54 13.33 -1.18
C GLY A 242 -5.98 11.94 -1.47
N ALA A 243 -6.45 11.31 -2.56
CA ALA A 243 -6.08 9.95 -2.90
C ALA A 243 -4.59 9.80 -3.22
N VAL A 244 -3.98 8.70 -2.76
CA VAL A 244 -2.63 8.26 -3.16
C VAL A 244 -2.79 7.12 -4.17
N ARG A 245 -2.27 7.30 -5.40
CA ARG A 245 -2.41 6.33 -6.50
C ARG A 245 -1.06 5.84 -6.98
N LEU A 246 -0.82 4.53 -6.83
CA LEU A 246 0.39 3.81 -7.22
C LEU A 246 0.06 2.64 -8.17
N ARG A 247 -1.03 2.73 -8.94
CA ARG A 247 -1.44 1.68 -9.88
C ARG A 247 -0.33 1.29 -10.83
N ASN A 248 -0.13 -0.02 -11.03
CA ASN A 248 0.90 -0.57 -11.93
C ASN A 248 2.34 -0.10 -11.59
N ALA A 249 2.58 0.44 -10.40
CA ALA A 249 3.92 0.82 -9.98
C ALA A 249 4.82 -0.42 -9.81
N ARG A 250 6.12 -0.23 -10.04
CA ARG A 250 7.16 -1.24 -9.79
C ARG A 250 8.15 -0.69 -8.79
N VAL A 251 8.12 -1.25 -7.59
CA VAL A 251 9.01 -0.87 -6.48
C VAL A 251 9.86 -2.09 -6.15
N GLU A 252 11.15 -2.06 -6.47
CA GLU A 252 11.98 -3.24 -6.37
C GLU A 252 12.17 -3.72 -4.93
N ASN A 253 12.48 -2.81 -4.02
CA ASN A 253 12.84 -3.14 -2.65
C ASN A 253 11.72 -2.81 -1.64
N LEU A 254 11.43 -1.52 -1.41
CA LEU A 254 10.59 -1.07 -0.30
C LEU A 254 9.57 0.00 -0.71
N LEU A 255 8.31 -0.27 -0.42
CA LEU A 255 7.27 0.75 -0.31
C LEU A 255 6.82 0.84 1.15
N THR A 256 6.98 2.00 1.78
CA THR A 256 6.57 2.17 3.17
C THR A 256 5.67 3.38 3.38
N PHE A 257 4.63 3.16 4.20
CA PHE A 257 3.73 4.18 4.76
C PHE A 257 3.81 4.18 6.30
N GLU A 258 4.97 3.84 6.87
CA GLU A 258 5.14 3.81 8.33
C GLU A 258 4.92 5.20 8.94
N GLY A 259 3.95 5.30 9.85
CA GLY A 259 3.61 6.56 10.51
C GLY A 259 2.96 7.61 9.59
N ALA A 260 2.48 7.22 8.41
CA ALA A 260 1.79 8.09 7.47
C ALA A 260 0.35 8.41 7.91
N HIS A 261 -0.20 9.51 7.38
CA HIS A 261 -1.61 9.89 7.49
C HIS A 261 -2.22 9.97 6.09
N LEU A 262 -3.17 9.08 5.79
CA LEU A 262 -3.82 8.96 4.50
C LEU A 262 -5.30 9.31 4.63
N ASP A 263 -5.69 10.46 4.07
CA ASP A 263 -7.05 10.98 4.11
C ASP A 263 -7.57 11.19 2.69
N GLY A 264 -8.19 10.14 2.14
CA GLY A 264 -8.77 10.15 0.80
C GLY A 264 -10.29 10.15 0.86
N ASN A 265 -10.95 11.13 0.26
CA ASN A 265 -12.39 11.13 0.13
C ASN A 265 -12.83 10.02 -0.85
N GLY A 266 -13.23 8.85 -0.30
CA GLY A 266 -13.57 7.63 -1.03
C GLY A 266 -12.39 6.64 -1.12
N THR A 267 -11.34 6.92 -1.88
CA THR A 267 -10.14 6.05 -1.97
C THR A 267 -8.96 6.73 -1.31
N ALA A 268 -8.43 6.13 -0.23
CA ALA A 268 -7.25 6.65 0.44
C ALA A 268 -5.95 6.21 -0.24
N LEU A 269 -5.87 4.92 -0.63
CA LEU A 269 -4.70 4.34 -1.26
C LEU A 269 -5.11 3.37 -2.37
N ASP A 270 -4.57 3.56 -3.55
CA ASP A 270 -4.80 2.71 -4.71
C ASP A 270 -3.46 2.17 -5.24
N CYS A 271 -3.18 0.92 -4.91
CA CYS A 271 -1.99 0.18 -5.33
C CYS A 271 -2.32 -0.92 -6.36
N ALA A 272 -3.49 -0.88 -7.00
CA ALA A 272 -3.92 -1.97 -7.88
C ALA A 272 -2.86 -2.35 -8.92
N ALA A 273 -2.61 -3.66 -9.08
CA ALA A 273 -1.66 -4.26 -9.99
C ALA A 273 -0.18 -3.81 -9.80
N MET A 274 0.19 -3.36 -8.60
CA MET A 274 1.55 -3.00 -8.23
C MET A 274 2.40 -4.23 -7.96
N GLN A 275 3.70 -4.13 -8.26
CA GLN A 275 4.73 -5.10 -7.88
C GLN A 275 5.70 -4.47 -6.89
N VAL A 276 5.98 -5.17 -5.78
CA VAL A 276 6.83 -4.62 -4.72
C VAL A 276 7.60 -5.72 -3.98
N GLY A 277 8.85 -5.46 -3.61
CA GLY A 277 9.63 -6.34 -2.76
C GLY A 277 9.06 -6.41 -1.34
N GLU A 278 9.16 -5.34 -0.58
CA GLU A 278 8.54 -5.21 0.74
C GLU A 278 7.48 -4.10 0.73
N PHE A 279 6.26 -4.44 1.12
CA PHE A 279 5.17 -3.50 1.27
C PHE A 279 4.84 -3.31 2.75
N ASP A 280 5.21 -2.18 3.30
CA ASP A 280 4.97 -1.79 4.68
C ASP A 280 3.81 -0.79 4.76
N LEU A 281 2.64 -1.28 5.15
CA LEU A 281 1.41 -0.50 5.32
C LEU A 281 1.06 -0.36 6.81
N ARG A 282 1.83 0.45 7.52
CA ARG A 282 1.63 0.79 8.94
C ARG A 282 1.43 2.29 9.14
N PRO A 283 0.37 2.89 8.59
CA PRO A 283 0.07 4.30 8.84
C PRO A 283 -0.17 4.53 10.34
N ALA A 284 0.00 5.79 10.78
CA ALA A 284 -0.17 6.18 12.19
C ALA A 284 -1.60 5.97 12.71
N VAL A 285 -2.56 6.17 11.82
CA VAL A 285 -4.01 5.96 12.06
C VAL A 285 -4.61 5.22 10.87
N PRO A 286 -5.76 4.54 11.03
CA PRO A 286 -6.44 3.92 9.90
C PRO A 286 -6.65 4.92 8.76
N PRO A 287 -6.33 4.54 7.49
CA PRO A 287 -6.61 5.38 6.34
C PRO A 287 -8.10 5.73 6.24
N SER A 288 -8.39 6.99 6.01
CA SER A 288 -9.75 7.48 5.79
C SER A 288 -10.14 7.24 4.33
N GLY A 289 -10.90 6.17 4.09
CA GLY A 289 -11.32 5.70 2.78
C GLY A 289 -10.82 4.29 2.44
N THR A 290 -11.22 3.83 1.25
CA THR A 290 -10.88 2.47 0.76
C THR A 290 -9.41 2.34 0.43
N VAL A 291 -8.82 1.19 0.78
CA VAL A 291 -7.48 0.78 0.34
C VAL A 291 -7.60 -0.31 -0.72
N ASP A 292 -7.16 -0.02 -1.93
CA ASP A 292 -7.21 -0.95 -3.07
C ASP A 292 -5.87 -1.67 -3.25
N LEU A 293 -5.82 -2.96 -2.92
CA LEU A 293 -4.68 -3.85 -3.07
C LEU A 293 -4.91 -4.93 -4.13
N ARG A 294 -5.90 -4.76 -5.00
CA ARG A 294 -6.23 -5.77 -6.01
C ARG A 294 -5.05 -6.02 -6.95
N PHE A 295 -4.74 -7.31 -7.13
CA PHE A 295 -3.65 -7.78 -7.99
C PHE A 295 -2.26 -7.26 -7.61
N VAL A 296 -2.07 -6.75 -6.39
CA VAL A 296 -0.74 -6.42 -5.86
C VAL A 296 0.06 -7.71 -5.66
N GLN A 297 1.33 -7.66 -6.02
CA GLN A 297 2.29 -8.72 -5.79
C GLN A 297 3.41 -8.20 -4.88
N ALA A 298 3.48 -8.71 -3.65
CA ALA A 298 4.50 -8.35 -2.67
C ALA A 298 5.31 -9.59 -2.27
N ALA A 299 6.65 -9.49 -2.19
CA ALA A 299 7.43 -10.57 -1.60
C ALA A 299 7.20 -10.61 -0.08
N TRP A 300 7.18 -9.45 0.55
CA TRP A 300 6.90 -9.28 1.97
C TRP A 300 5.77 -8.26 2.17
N TYR A 301 4.83 -8.59 3.05
CA TYR A 301 3.78 -7.66 3.46
C TYR A 301 3.82 -7.43 4.96
N ARG A 302 3.76 -6.18 5.38
CA ARG A 302 3.71 -5.77 6.78
C ARG A 302 2.54 -4.83 7.01
N ASP A 303 1.74 -5.11 8.02
CA ASP A 303 0.65 -4.26 8.49
C ASP A 303 0.62 -4.18 10.01
N SER A 304 -0.14 -3.22 10.54
CA SER A 304 -0.49 -3.13 11.96
C SER A 304 -2.00 -3.24 12.13
N GLU A 305 -2.45 -3.99 13.12
CA GLU A 305 -3.87 -4.16 13.40
C GLU A 305 -4.55 -2.82 13.71
N ARG A 306 -3.83 -1.93 14.38
CA ARG A 306 -4.33 -0.61 14.82
C ARG A 306 -4.56 0.36 13.66
N SER A 307 -3.86 0.16 12.55
CA SER A 307 -3.88 1.05 11.38
C SER A 307 -4.58 0.45 10.17
N ARG A 308 -5.33 -0.66 10.33
CA ARG A 308 -6.07 -1.28 9.23
C ARG A 308 -7.24 -0.41 8.79
N PRO A 309 -7.43 -0.20 7.48
CA PRO A 309 -8.55 0.56 6.93
C PRO A 309 -9.90 -0.12 7.26
N GLU A 310 -10.98 0.62 7.22
CA GLU A 310 -12.33 0.07 7.38
C GLU A 310 -12.70 -0.82 6.20
N GLU A 311 -12.33 -0.43 5.00
CA GLU A 311 -12.58 -1.15 3.76
C GLU A 311 -11.28 -1.39 2.99
N VAL A 312 -11.06 -2.64 2.55
CA VAL A 312 -9.88 -3.04 1.77
C VAL A 312 -10.29 -3.97 0.65
N LEU A 313 -9.79 -3.72 -0.56
CA LEU A 313 -10.00 -4.59 -1.72
C LEU A 313 -8.80 -5.51 -1.89
N LEU A 314 -9.00 -6.83 -1.77
CA LEU A 314 -7.93 -7.82 -1.70
C LEU A 314 -7.92 -8.82 -2.86
N ASP A 315 -8.82 -8.72 -3.83
CA ASP A 315 -8.91 -9.68 -4.93
C ASP A 315 -7.60 -9.74 -5.72
N GLY A 316 -7.01 -10.93 -5.83
CA GLY A 316 -5.75 -11.12 -6.53
C GLY A 316 -4.51 -10.63 -5.76
N PHE A 317 -4.64 -10.12 -4.53
CA PHE A 317 -3.49 -9.77 -3.70
C PHE A 317 -2.69 -11.01 -3.32
N THR A 318 -1.40 -11.01 -3.68
CA THR A 318 -0.46 -12.09 -3.41
C THR A 318 0.74 -11.60 -2.61
N TYR A 319 1.21 -12.42 -1.67
CA TYR A 319 2.40 -12.15 -0.87
C TYR A 319 3.19 -13.43 -0.61
N GLY A 320 4.52 -13.27 -0.59
CA GLY A 320 5.43 -14.35 -0.24
C GLY A 320 5.42 -14.64 1.25
N SER A 321 5.46 -13.60 2.08
CA SER A 321 5.42 -13.72 3.55
C SER A 321 4.69 -12.53 4.16
N ILE A 322 4.18 -12.74 5.38
CA ILE A 322 3.62 -11.69 6.22
C ILE A 322 4.55 -11.52 7.41
N ARG A 323 4.96 -10.28 7.67
CA ARG A 323 5.67 -9.91 8.91
C ARG A 323 4.67 -9.34 9.89
N PHE A 324 4.73 -9.84 11.12
CA PHE A 324 3.93 -9.32 12.23
C PHE A 324 4.75 -8.29 12.99
N GLU A 325 4.11 -7.23 13.44
CA GLU A 325 4.70 -6.37 14.45
C GLU A 325 4.71 -7.18 15.76
N GLU A 326 5.88 -7.63 16.18
CA GLU A 326 6.05 -8.07 17.57
C GLU A 326 5.75 -6.85 18.43
N THR A 327 4.67 -6.94 19.20
CA THR A 327 4.38 -5.98 20.25
C THR A 327 5.47 -6.18 21.30
N THR A 328 6.61 -5.52 21.14
CA THR A 328 7.56 -5.35 22.25
C THR A 328 6.79 -4.63 23.33
N PRO A 329 6.60 -5.22 24.52
CA PRO A 329 6.07 -4.47 25.65
C PRO A 329 7.14 -3.47 26.08
N GLU A 330 7.14 -2.27 25.51
CA GLU A 330 7.81 -1.13 26.11
C GLU A 330 7.03 -0.73 27.35
N SER A 331 7.24 -1.45 28.41
CA SER A 331 7.20 -0.96 29.79
C SER A 331 7.60 -2.12 30.70
N GLY A 332 8.69 -1.96 31.43
CA GLY A 332 9.09 -2.81 32.53
C GLY A 332 8.01 -2.82 33.62
N GLY A 333 7.01 -3.65 33.44
CA GLY A 333 6.02 -4.03 34.41
C GLY A 333 6.16 -5.52 34.65
N CYS A 334 6.48 -5.89 35.89
CA CYS A 334 6.60 -7.25 36.39
C CYS A 334 5.47 -8.14 35.88
N ALA A 335 5.85 -9.34 35.42
CA ALA A 335 4.96 -10.42 35.06
C ALA A 335 3.98 -10.73 36.19
N GLY A 336 2.79 -10.14 36.13
CA GLY A 336 1.59 -10.61 36.79
C GLY A 336 0.98 -11.66 35.87
N GLY A 337 1.07 -12.92 36.30
CA GLY A 337 0.53 -14.04 35.55
C GLY A 337 -0.98 -13.93 35.43
N ASP A 338 -1.44 -13.51 34.30
CA ASP A 338 -2.74 -13.84 33.75
C ASP A 338 -2.52 -14.15 32.26
N GLY A 339 -2.42 -15.44 31.94
CA GLY A 339 -2.17 -15.95 30.60
C GLY A 339 -3.32 -15.64 29.66
N THR A 340 -3.44 -14.38 29.28
CA THR A 340 -4.24 -14.01 28.12
C THR A 340 -3.47 -14.54 26.90
N PRO A 341 -3.97 -15.55 26.17
CA PRO A 341 -3.30 -16.05 24.98
C PRO A 341 -3.12 -14.87 24.03
N ALA A 342 -1.93 -14.69 23.48
CA ALA A 342 -1.66 -13.80 22.36
C ALA A 342 -2.80 -14.02 21.35
N GLY A 343 -3.70 -13.01 21.25
CA GLY A 343 -5.02 -13.17 20.62
C GLY A 343 -4.90 -13.86 19.27
N ASP A 344 -5.76 -14.82 19.03
CA ASP A 344 -5.76 -15.74 17.88
C ASP A 344 -5.42 -14.99 16.57
N GLU A 345 -4.19 -15.09 16.13
CA GLU A 345 -3.66 -14.42 14.93
C GLU A 345 -4.48 -14.74 13.69
N VAL A 346 -4.92 -16.02 13.56
CA VAL A 346 -5.79 -16.45 12.46
C VAL A 346 -7.09 -15.68 12.49
N ALA A 347 -7.69 -15.49 13.67
CA ALA A 347 -8.94 -14.73 13.81
C ALA A 347 -8.75 -13.26 13.39
N ARG A 348 -7.63 -12.63 13.77
CA ARG A 348 -7.30 -11.25 13.37
C ARG A 348 -7.11 -11.11 11.86
N ARG A 349 -6.44 -12.09 11.21
CA ARG A 349 -6.28 -12.11 9.75
C ARG A 349 -7.60 -12.38 9.03
N LEU A 350 -8.43 -13.24 9.55
CA LEU A 350 -9.77 -13.47 9.02
C LEU A 350 -10.67 -12.22 9.15
N ALA A 351 -10.56 -11.48 10.25
CA ALA A 351 -11.26 -10.21 10.42
C ALA A 351 -10.80 -9.16 9.38
N TRP A 352 -9.50 -9.11 9.09
CA TRP A 352 -8.97 -8.25 8.03
C TRP A 352 -9.51 -8.62 6.63
N ILE A 353 -9.51 -9.92 6.25
CA ILE A 353 -10.08 -10.36 4.98
C ILE A 353 -11.57 -10.01 4.86
N ARG A 354 -12.31 -10.03 5.96
CA ARG A 354 -13.75 -9.70 5.98
C ARG A 354 -14.05 -8.21 5.78
N ARG A 355 -13.05 -7.33 5.83
CA ARG A 355 -13.19 -5.92 5.46
C ARG A 355 -13.25 -5.71 3.94
N ASN A 356 -13.02 -6.78 3.15
CA ASN A 356 -13.27 -6.77 1.72
C ASN A 356 -14.78 -6.74 1.47
N PRO A 357 -15.31 -5.78 0.72
CA PRO A 357 -16.73 -5.72 0.41
C PRO A 357 -17.14 -6.95 -0.42
N GLY A 358 -18.05 -7.72 0.12
CA GLY A 358 -18.49 -8.97 -0.50
C GLY A 358 -17.56 -10.16 -0.25
N TYR A 359 -17.94 -11.29 -0.84
CA TYR A 359 -17.18 -12.53 -0.72
C TYR A 359 -16.16 -12.67 -1.84
N ALA A 360 -14.88 -12.70 -1.47
CA ALA A 360 -13.77 -13.02 -2.35
C ALA A 360 -13.07 -14.30 -1.86
N PRO A 361 -12.99 -15.37 -2.67
CA PRO A 361 -12.36 -16.64 -2.26
C PRO A 361 -10.83 -16.56 -2.22
N GLN A 362 -10.23 -15.79 -3.10
CA GLN A 362 -8.78 -15.75 -3.31
C GLN A 362 -7.99 -15.29 -2.06
N PRO A 363 -8.36 -14.25 -1.30
CA PRO A 363 -7.62 -13.86 -0.09
C PRO A 363 -7.53 -14.97 0.97
N TYR A 364 -8.58 -15.80 1.10
CA TYR A 364 -8.55 -16.97 1.99
C TYR A 364 -7.59 -18.05 1.49
N GLU A 365 -7.59 -18.32 0.17
CA GLU A 365 -6.67 -19.31 -0.43
C GLU A 365 -5.22 -18.85 -0.28
N GLN A 366 -4.93 -17.58 -0.50
CA GLN A 366 -3.61 -16.98 -0.34
C GLN A 366 -3.11 -17.13 1.10
N LEU A 367 -3.95 -16.79 2.08
CA LEU A 367 -3.61 -16.94 3.50
C LEU A 367 -3.41 -18.39 3.91
N ALA A 368 -4.27 -19.30 3.44
CA ALA A 368 -4.13 -20.72 3.71
C ALA A 368 -2.86 -21.31 3.06
N ALA A 369 -2.52 -20.88 1.85
CA ALA A 369 -1.30 -21.30 1.17
C ALA A 369 -0.04 -20.82 1.91
N TRP A 370 -0.07 -19.61 2.45
CA TRP A 370 1.02 -19.08 3.28
C TRP A 370 1.20 -19.91 4.56
N TYR A 371 0.11 -20.19 5.33
CA TYR A 371 0.18 -21.04 6.52
C TYR A 371 0.74 -22.44 6.23
N ARG A 372 0.36 -23.07 5.10
CA ARG A 372 0.93 -24.35 4.70
C ARG A 372 2.43 -24.26 4.45
N ARG A 373 2.88 -23.21 3.78
CA ARG A 373 4.29 -23.01 3.45
C ARG A 373 5.17 -22.91 4.68
N ILE A 374 4.64 -22.33 5.78
CA ILE A 374 5.36 -22.23 7.05
C ILE A 374 5.11 -23.43 7.99
N GLY A 375 4.40 -24.50 7.50
CA GLY A 375 4.15 -25.72 8.27
C GLY A 375 2.97 -25.68 9.24
N HIS A 376 2.14 -24.61 9.20
CA HIS A 376 0.97 -24.44 10.09
C HIS A 376 -0.31 -24.98 9.44
N ASP A 377 -0.37 -26.30 9.17
CA ASP A 377 -1.51 -26.94 8.50
C ASP A 377 -2.83 -26.81 9.28
N GLY A 378 -2.78 -26.76 10.61
CA GLY A 378 -3.94 -26.54 11.47
C GLY A 378 -4.60 -25.20 11.20
N ASP A 379 -3.81 -24.15 11.10
CA ASP A 379 -4.27 -22.79 10.84
C ASP A 379 -4.76 -22.62 9.39
N ALA A 380 -4.08 -23.25 8.43
CA ALA A 380 -4.55 -23.32 7.04
C ALA A 380 -5.96 -23.93 6.94
N ARG A 381 -6.23 -25.03 7.68
CA ARG A 381 -7.55 -25.65 7.74
C ARG A 381 -8.60 -24.72 8.37
N ARG A 382 -8.24 -23.97 9.43
CA ARG A 382 -9.11 -22.96 10.05
C ARG A 382 -9.51 -21.87 9.07
N VAL A 383 -8.56 -21.37 8.28
CA VAL A 383 -8.80 -20.35 7.23
C VAL A 383 -9.75 -20.89 6.16
N LEU A 384 -9.53 -22.11 5.66
CA LEU A 384 -10.40 -22.71 4.65
C LEU A 384 -11.81 -23.01 5.17
N LEU A 385 -11.94 -23.38 6.44
CA LEU A 385 -13.23 -23.52 7.09
C LEU A 385 -13.97 -22.18 7.18
N ALA A 386 -13.24 -21.11 7.54
CA ALA A 386 -13.79 -19.77 7.60
C ALA A 386 -14.22 -19.26 6.20
N LYS A 387 -13.47 -19.61 5.14
CA LYS A 387 -13.84 -19.37 3.75
C LYS A 387 -15.21 -19.99 3.42
N GLN A 388 -15.39 -21.28 3.73
CA GLN A 388 -16.64 -21.97 3.47
C GLN A 388 -17.81 -21.35 4.24
N ARG A 389 -17.60 -21.03 5.53
CA ARG A 389 -18.63 -20.38 6.36
C ARG A 389 -19.02 -19.01 5.80
N HIS A 390 -18.06 -18.22 5.29
CA HIS A 390 -18.35 -16.94 4.66
C HIS A 390 -19.13 -17.12 3.36
N HIS A 391 -18.71 -18.05 2.49
CA HIS A 391 -19.41 -18.37 1.25
C HIS A 391 -20.87 -18.78 1.50
N HIS A 392 -21.12 -19.66 2.49
CA HIS A 392 -22.48 -20.09 2.79
C HIS A 392 -23.39 -18.98 3.32
N ARG A 393 -22.82 -17.93 3.97
CA ARG A 393 -23.59 -16.76 4.41
C ARG A 393 -24.10 -15.93 3.24
N THR A 394 -23.48 -16.02 2.07
CA THR A 394 -23.88 -15.30 0.85
C THR A 394 -24.92 -16.07 0.01
N LEU A 395 -25.17 -17.35 0.35
CA LEU A 395 -26.11 -18.21 -0.38
C LEU A 395 -27.58 -17.93 0.03
N HIS A 396 -28.52 -18.40 -0.82
CA HIS A 396 -29.95 -18.44 -0.52
C HIS A 396 -30.29 -19.19 0.78
N PRO A 397 -31.45 -18.93 1.43
CA PRO A 397 -31.81 -19.52 2.72
C PRO A 397 -31.71 -21.07 2.74
N ALA A 398 -32.11 -21.75 1.67
CA ALA A 398 -31.98 -23.21 1.53
C ALA A 398 -30.50 -23.65 1.52
N GLY A 399 -29.62 -22.93 0.83
CA GLY A 399 -28.18 -23.18 0.82
C GLY A 399 -27.53 -22.91 2.18
N ARG A 400 -28.04 -21.92 2.93
CA ARG A 400 -27.59 -21.64 4.33
C ARG A 400 -27.94 -22.78 5.28
N MET A 401 -29.18 -23.30 5.21
CA MET A 401 -29.60 -24.45 6.01
C MET A 401 -28.75 -25.68 5.72
N TRP A 402 -28.53 -25.99 4.43
CA TRP A 402 -27.64 -27.09 4.04
C TRP A 402 -26.20 -26.91 4.54
N GLY A 403 -25.67 -25.68 4.42
CA GLY A 403 -24.34 -25.33 4.94
C GLY A 403 -24.21 -25.48 6.45
N LEU A 404 -25.22 -25.05 7.22
CA LEU A 404 -25.25 -25.23 8.68
C LEU A 404 -25.28 -26.72 9.06
N LEU A 405 -26.03 -27.53 8.33
CA LEU A 405 -26.11 -28.95 8.55
C LEU A 405 -24.76 -29.63 8.28
N LEU A 406 -24.07 -29.28 7.21
CA LEU A 406 -22.72 -29.76 6.90
C LEU A 406 -21.66 -29.28 7.91
N ASP A 407 -21.75 -28.05 8.40
CA ASP A 407 -20.85 -27.54 9.44
C ASP A 407 -21.03 -28.30 10.76
N ALA A 408 -22.28 -28.50 11.18
CA ALA A 408 -22.62 -29.19 12.40
C ALA A 408 -22.26 -30.69 12.39
N THR A 409 -22.37 -31.35 11.22
CA THR A 409 -22.17 -32.80 11.11
C THR A 409 -20.73 -33.20 10.85
N VAL A 410 -20.01 -32.48 9.96
CA VAL A 410 -18.69 -32.91 9.46
C VAL A 410 -17.68 -31.76 9.39
N GLY A 411 -18.08 -30.52 9.72
CA GLY A 411 -17.22 -29.34 9.58
C GLY A 411 -16.69 -29.19 8.16
N TYR A 412 -17.55 -29.35 7.15
CA TYR A 412 -17.21 -29.35 5.71
C TYR A 412 -16.09 -30.32 5.30
N GLY A 413 -15.92 -31.44 6.03
CA GLY A 413 -14.86 -32.41 5.77
C GLY A 413 -13.50 -32.06 6.38
N TYR A 414 -13.38 -30.97 7.10
CA TYR A 414 -12.15 -30.60 7.82
C TYR A 414 -12.06 -31.17 9.24
N ARG A 415 -13.19 -31.72 9.79
CA ARG A 415 -13.27 -32.32 11.13
C ARG A 415 -13.99 -33.66 11.08
N PRO A 416 -13.41 -34.71 10.45
CA PRO A 416 -14.10 -35.97 10.25
C PRO A 416 -14.46 -36.72 11.56
N TRP A 417 -13.79 -36.42 12.66
CA TRP A 417 -14.07 -36.99 13.98
C TRP A 417 -15.48 -36.59 14.51
N LEU A 418 -16.03 -35.42 14.07
CA LEU A 418 -17.39 -34.99 14.42
C LEU A 418 -18.45 -36.00 13.92
N ALA A 419 -18.26 -36.55 12.72
CA ALA A 419 -19.15 -37.56 12.20
C ALA A 419 -19.15 -38.85 13.07
N GLY A 420 -17.98 -39.20 13.63
CA GLY A 420 -17.86 -40.31 14.61
C GLY A 420 -18.64 -40.02 15.89
N VAL A 421 -18.59 -38.78 16.40
CA VAL A 421 -19.38 -38.38 17.59
C VAL A 421 -20.87 -38.46 17.30
N TRP A 422 -21.32 -37.97 16.13
CA TRP A 422 -22.73 -38.12 15.73
C TRP A 422 -23.18 -39.54 15.58
N LEU A 423 -22.38 -40.41 14.94
CA LEU A 423 -22.68 -41.86 14.84
C LEU A 423 -22.79 -42.52 16.21
N LEU A 424 -21.88 -42.22 17.13
CA LEU A 424 -21.91 -42.72 18.50
C LEU A 424 -23.17 -42.24 19.24
N THR A 425 -23.48 -40.92 19.14
CA THR A 425 -24.67 -40.34 19.79
C THR A 425 -25.96 -40.96 19.27
N LEU A 426 -26.09 -41.15 17.95
CA LEU A 426 -27.26 -41.77 17.33
C LEU A 426 -27.36 -43.25 17.64
N ALA A 427 -26.24 -43.98 17.75
CA ALA A 427 -26.20 -45.37 18.17
C ALA A 427 -26.68 -45.55 19.63
N LEU A 428 -26.21 -44.65 20.53
CA LEU A 428 -26.66 -44.67 21.94
C LEU A 428 -28.14 -44.31 22.06
N LEU A 429 -28.60 -43.27 21.35
CA LEU A 429 -30.02 -42.89 21.32
C LEU A 429 -30.90 -44.06 20.82
N GLY A 430 -30.52 -44.68 19.68
CA GLY A 430 -31.21 -45.82 19.14
C GLY A 430 -31.23 -47.00 20.13
N THR A 431 -30.11 -47.30 20.79
CA THR A 431 -30.00 -48.34 21.80
C THR A 431 -30.95 -48.10 22.97
N LEU A 432 -31.05 -46.90 23.47
CA LEU A 432 -31.95 -46.51 24.57
C LEU A 432 -33.43 -46.66 24.16
N VAL A 433 -33.82 -46.12 23.00
CA VAL A 433 -35.21 -46.17 22.56
C VAL A 433 -35.64 -47.57 22.18
N PHE A 434 -34.85 -48.29 21.40
CA PHE A 434 -35.16 -49.67 21.00
C PHE A 434 -35.02 -50.68 22.13
N GLY A 435 -34.20 -50.38 23.17
CA GLY A 435 -34.10 -51.18 24.38
C GLY A 435 -35.31 -51.08 25.30
N ALA A 436 -36.07 -49.97 25.23
CA ALA A 436 -37.30 -49.77 25.99
C ALA A 436 -38.55 -50.41 25.30
N GLY A 437 -38.42 -50.83 24.03
CA GLY A 437 -39.51 -51.38 23.26
C GLY A 437 -39.38 -52.89 23.02
N SER A 438 -40.46 -53.52 22.51
CA SER A 438 -40.51 -54.96 22.21
C SER A 438 -40.76 -55.15 20.72
N PRO A 439 -39.73 -55.38 19.88
CA PRO A 439 -39.90 -55.62 18.47
C PRO A 439 -40.43 -57.05 18.21
N SER A 440 -41.12 -57.22 17.12
CA SER A 440 -41.63 -58.51 16.68
C SER A 440 -40.68 -59.21 15.70
N PRO A 441 -40.38 -60.52 15.85
CA PRO A 441 -39.54 -61.19 14.89
C PRO A 441 -40.27 -61.38 13.54
N VAL A 442 -39.54 -61.23 12.43
CA VAL A 442 -40.08 -61.38 11.08
C VAL A 442 -40.48 -62.86 10.85
N LYS A 443 -39.74 -63.83 11.45
CA LYS A 443 -40.05 -65.24 11.47
C LYS A 443 -40.01 -65.75 12.90
N PRO A 444 -41.15 -66.27 13.42
CA PRO A 444 -41.18 -66.85 14.78
C PRO A 444 -40.27 -68.07 14.92
N GLY A 445 -39.34 -68.03 15.89
CA GLY A 445 -38.43 -69.11 16.18
C GLY A 445 -37.15 -69.22 15.36
N GLU A 446 -36.93 -68.32 14.38
CA GLU A 446 -35.68 -68.23 13.59
C GLU A 446 -35.00 -66.94 13.83
N GLY A 447 -33.65 -66.89 13.98
CA GLY A 447 -32.82 -65.70 14.04
C GLY A 447 -32.11 -65.45 15.38
N ALA A 448 -31.17 -64.53 15.38
CA ALA A 448 -30.42 -64.11 16.56
C ALA A 448 -31.33 -63.35 17.54
N PRO A 449 -31.13 -63.46 18.87
CA PRO A 449 -31.88 -62.68 19.84
C PRO A 449 -31.71 -61.13 19.58
N PHE A 450 -32.77 -60.41 19.84
CA PHE A 450 -32.74 -58.90 19.64
C PHE A 450 -31.71 -58.28 20.55
N GLN A 451 -30.81 -57.53 19.96
CA GLN A 451 -29.83 -56.72 20.66
C GLN A 451 -29.96 -55.26 20.23
N PRO A 452 -30.45 -54.38 21.10
CA PRO A 452 -30.74 -52.95 20.74
C PRO A 452 -29.53 -52.19 20.18
N LEU A 453 -28.33 -52.42 20.71
CA LEU A 453 -27.10 -51.82 20.26
C LEU A 453 -26.75 -52.29 18.83
N VAL A 454 -26.78 -53.61 18.61
CA VAL A 454 -26.44 -54.20 17.30
C VAL A 454 -27.49 -53.80 16.25
N TYR A 455 -28.75 -53.70 16.61
CA TYR A 455 -29.82 -53.21 15.75
C TYR A 455 -29.63 -51.75 15.35
N SER A 456 -29.28 -50.90 16.32
CA SER A 456 -28.99 -49.48 16.05
C SER A 456 -27.79 -49.29 15.14
N LEU A 457 -26.72 -50.06 15.33
CA LEU A 457 -25.55 -50.06 14.46
C LEU A 457 -25.86 -50.58 13.05
N ASP A 458 -26.70 -51.61 12.93
CA ASP A 458 -27.14 -52.20 11.65
C ASP A 458 -27.99 -51.23 10.82
N LEU A 459 -28.71 -50.31 11.49
CA LEU A 459 -29.41 -49.20 10.83
C LEU A 459 -28.50 -48.06 10.36
N LEU A 460 -27.47 -47.75 11.15
CA LEU A 460 -26.57 -46.63 10.90
C LEU A 460 -25.46 -46.95 9.88
N ILE A 461 -25.03 -48.21 9.79
CA ILE A 461 -23.96 -48.63 8.89
C ILE A 461 -24.58 -49.15 7.58
N PRO A 462 -24.49 -48.41 6.46
CA PRO A 462 -25.17 -48.82 5.22
C PRO A 462 -24.48 -49.95 4.48
N ILE A 463 -23.28 -50.35 4.89
CA ILE A 463 -22.44 -51.35 4.21
C ILE A 463 -22.23 -52.55 5.14
N GLY A 464 -22.82 -53.69 4.80
CA GLY A 464 -22.74 -54.91 5.56
C GLY A 464 -23.85 -55.04 6.60
N GLY A 465 -24.80 -55.94 6.41
CA GLY A 465 -25.87 -56.21 7.37
C GLY A 465 -25.36 -57.05 8.54
N LEU A 466 -25.59 -56.61 9.79
CA LEU A 466 -25.36 -57.37 11.00
C LEU A 466 -26.51 -58.39 11.27
N GLY A 467 -27.48 -58.46 10.35
CA GLY A 467 -28.59 -59.41 10.37
C GLY A 467 -29.76 -59.03 11.28
N GLN A 468 -29.62 -57.99 12.10
CA GLN A 468 -30.68 -57.57 13.03
C GLN A 468 -31.81 -56.80 12.31
N ARG A 469 -31.47 -55.95 11.34
CA ARG A 469 -32.42 -55.15 10.56
C ARG A 469 -33.39 -56.02 9.73
N SER A 470 -32.96 -57.15 9.25
CA SER A 470 -33.81 -58.09 8.49
C SER A 470 -34.58 -59.06 9.35
N GLY A 471 -34.17 -59.28 10.61
CA GLY A 471 -34.79 -60.23 11.53
C GLY A 471 -35.89 -59.64 12.39
N TRP A 472 -35.97 -58.34 12.55
CA TRP A 472 -36.88 -57.68 13.50
C TRP A 472 -37.61 -56.49 12.87
N TYR A 473 -38.92 -56.32 13.22
CA TYR A 473 -39.73 -55.20 12.78
C TYR A 473 -40.50 -54.59 13.94
N TRP A 474 -40.86 -53.30 13.78
CA TRP A 474 -41.60 -52.54 14.76
C TRP A 474 -43.06 -52.38 14.37
N THR A 475 -43.95 -52.71 15.26
CA THR A 475 -45.40 -52.47 15.11
C THR A 475 -45.76 -51.06 15.56
N ASP A 476 -45.02 -50.54 16.53
CA ASP A 476 -45.18 -49.16 17.00
C ASP A 476 -44.71 -48.13 15.95
N GLY A 477 -45.56 -47.15 15.67
CA GLY A 477 -45.30 -46.10 14.66
C GLY A 477 -44.09 -45.23 14.99
N ALA A 478 -43.85 -44.91 16.27
CA ALA A 478 -42.75 -44.07 16.68
C ALA A 478 -41.38 -44.75 16.47
N CYS A 479 -41.24 -46.01 16.92
CA CYS A 479 -40.01 -46.78 16.76
C CYS A 479 -39.70 -47.06 15.26
N ARG A 480 -40.76 -47.30 14.47
CA ARG A 480 -40.61 -47.49 13.01
C ARG A 480 -40.09 -46.23 12.29
N TRP A 481 -40.63 -45.06 12.60
CA TRP A 481 -40.15 -43.80 12.04
C TRP A 481 -38.73 -43.47 12.50
N LEU A 482 -38.38 -43.73 13.75
CA LEU A 482 -37.02 -43.61 14.25
C LEU A 482 -36.05 -44.51 13.50
N ALA A 483 -36.44 -45.77 13.21
CA ALA A 483 -35.58 -46.70 12.42
C ALA A 483 -35.31 -46.14 11.00
N TYR A 484 -36.33 -45.57 10.34
CA TYR A 484 -36.14 -44.93 9.03
C TYR A 484 -35.26 -43.71 9.12
N ALA A 485 -35.44 -42.88 10.15
CA ALA A 485 -34.62 -41.70 10.38
C ALA A 485 -33.14 -42.02 10.64
N LEU A 486 -32.88 -43.06 11.48
CA LEU A 486 -31.51 -43.56 11.73
C LEU A 486 -30.85 -44.10 10.47
N THR A 487 -31.61 -44.84 9.64
CA THR A 487 -31.12 -45.36 8.36
C THR A 487 -30.74 -44.20 7.41
N ALA A 488 -31.60 -43.21 7.28
CA ALA A 488 -31.32 -42.03 6.45
C ALA A 488 -30.11 -41.23 6.98
N ALA A 489 -30.01 -41.00 8.30
CA ALA A 489 -28.87 -40.38 8.94
C ALA A 489 -27.57 -41.13 8.73
N GLY A 490 -27.62 -42.49 8.83
CA GLY A 490 -26.49 -43.38 8.56
C GLY A 490 -25.95 -43.22 7.14
N TRP A 491 -26.83 -43.19 6.14
CA TRP A 491 -26.44 -42.96 4.74
C TRP A 491 -25.77 -41.57 4.55
N VAL A 492 -26.34 -40.53 5.10
CA VAL A 492 -25.79 -39.17 5.02
C VAL A 492 -24.42 -39.06 5.71
N LEU A 493 -24.29 -39.61 6.92
CA LEU A 493 -23.03 -39.55 7.67
C LEU A 493 -21.93 -40.40 7.01
N SER A 494 -22.25 -41.60 6.54
CA SER A 494 -21.28 -42.49 5.90
C SER A 494 -20.78 -41.93 4.57
N THR A 495 -21.66 -41.37 3.73
CA THR A 495 -21.25 -40.73 2.46
C THR A 495 -20.38 -39.50 2.71
N THR A 496 -20.65 -38.75 3.77
CA THR A 496 -19.84 -37.55 4.12
C THR A 496 -18.47 -37.93 4.66
N VAL A 497 -18.36 -39.04 5.44
CA VAL A 497 -17.07 -39.60 5.92
C VAL A 497 -16.23 -40.04 4.73
N VAL A 498 -16.80 -40.85 3.81
CA VAL A 498 -16.10 -41.31 2.61
C VAL A 498 -15.62 -40.13 1.75
N ALA A 499 -16.47 -39.14 1.50
CA ALA A 499 -16.11 -37.96 0.75
C ALA A 499 -15.00 -37.13 1.47
N GLY A 500 -15.02 -37.05 2.79
CA GLY A 500 -14.00 -36.43 3.60
C GLY A 500 -12.64 -37.12 3.55
N VAL A 501 -12.63 -38.45 3.65
CA VAL A 501 -11.41 -39.27 3.57
C VAL A 501 -10.83 -39.24 2.17
N THR A 502 -11.64 -39.32 1.12
CA THR A 502 -11.18 -39.25 -0.28
C THR A 502 -10.51 -37.89 -0.58
N ARG A 503 -11.05 -36.79 -0.05
CA ARG A 503 -10.42 -35.45 -0.18
C ARG A 503 -9.07 -35.36 0.52
N THR A 504 -8.89 -36.03 1.66
CA THR A 504 -7.60 -36.07 2.37
C THR A 504 -6.56 -36.89 1.63
N LEU A 505 -6.94 -37.96 0.97
CA LEU A 505 -6.04 -38.86 0.20
C LEU A 505 -5.61 -38.26 -1.16
N HIS A 506 -6.42 -37.44 -1.79
CA HIS A 506 -6.05 -36.75 -3.07
C HIS A 506 -5.22 -35.49 -2.87
N ARG A 507 -4.85 -35.16 -1.64
CA ARG A 507 -4.16 -33.90 -1.29
C ARG A 507 -2.73 -34.07 -0.77
N ASN A 508 -2.24 -35.34 -0.78
CA ASN A 508 -0.83 -35.69 -0.51
C ASN A 508 -0.06 -35.94 -1.80
#